data_dbc0d9adf3f34085bc4a0a0249c08df9
#
_entry.id   dbc0d9adf3f34085bc4a0a0249c08df9
#
_cell.length_a   1.000
_cell.length_b   1.000
_cell.length_c   1.000
_cell.angle_alpha   90.00
_cell.angle_beta   90.00
_cell.angle_gamma   90.00
#
_symmetry.space_group_name_H-M   'P 1'
#
loop_
_entity.id
_entity.type
_entity.pdbx_description
1 polymer ?
#
loop_
_entity_poly.entity_id
_entity_poly.type
_entity_poly.pdbx_seq_one_letter_code
_entity_poly.pdbx_strand_id
1 'polypeptide(L)'
;TFKDQISADTTMQTVETLREITDEHCKISGMTATVIDTRDLSDSEIAIYVVIAVILCLIILELALDSYVAPFLLLLNIGIAILYNMGSNIFLGEISYITKAISAVLQLGVTMDFAIFLYHSYMQEKETIQDNEEAMANAIGKTLSSVVGSSLTTIAGFLALCSMNLTLGKDIGIVMAKGVLL
;
A
#
# COMPACT_ATOMS: atom_id res chain seq x y z
N THR A 1 -37.15 8.10 3.75
CA THR A 1 -36.31 8.51 2.60
C THR A 1 -35.26 9.45 3.13
N PHE A 2 -34.00 9.07 2.99
CA PHE A 2 -32.87 9.93 3.32
C PHE A 2 -32.77 11.07 2.31
N LYS A 3 -32.41 12.27 2.77
CA LYS A 3 -32.21 13.44 1.92
C LYS A 3 -30.79 13.53 1.39
N ASP A 4 -29.84 12.89 2.10
CA ASP A 4 -28.42 12.91 1.81
C ASP A 4 -28.02 11.77 0.86
N GLN A 5 -26.81 11.86 0.32
CA GLN A 5 -26.27 10.82 -0.57
C GLN A 5 -26.11 9.48 0.16
N ILE A 6 -26.17 8.40 -0.62
CA ILE A 6 -26.10 7.00 -0.13
C ILE A 6 -24.84 6.74 0.69
N SER A 7 -23.73 7.41 0.35
CA SER A 7 -22.43 7.30 1.00
C SER A 7 -22.13 8.43 2.00
N ALA A 8 -23.12 9.28 2.35
CA ALA A 8 -22.91 10.32 3.35
C ALA A 8 -22.77 9.70 4.75
N ASP A 9 -21.81 10.19 5.54
CA ASP A 9 -21.56 9.67 6.90
C ASP A 9 -22.79 9.73 7.79
N THR A 10 -23.61 10.77 7.66
CA THR A 10 -24.90 10.91 8.36
C THR A 10 -25.88 9.78 8.02
N THR A 11 -25.94 9.38 6.75
CA THR A 11 -26.81 8.29 6.29
C THR A 11 -26.30 6.95 6.76
N MET A 12 -25.00 6.72 6.72
CA MET A 12 -24.35 5.49 7.20
C MET A 12 -24.54 5.30 8.71
N GLN A 13 -24.23 6.32 9.52
CA GLN A 13 -24.44 6.29 10.97
C GLN A 13 -25.89 6.04 11.36
N THR A 14 -26.85 6.61 10.61
CA THR A 14 -28.26 6.37 10.85
C THR A 14 -28.65 4.91 10.61
N VAL A 15 -28.10 4.29 9.55
CA VAL A 15 -28.36 2.87 9.26
C VAL A 15 -27.72 1.96 10.28
N GLU A 16 -26.51 2.28 10.76
CA GLU A 16 -25.84 1.56 11.85
C GLU A 16 -26.64 1.64 13.14
N THR A 17 -27.07 2.85 13.55
CA THR A 17 -27.92 3.05 14.73
C THR A 17 -29.24 2.29 14.62
N LEU A 18 -29.84 2.27 13.42
CA LEU A 18 -31.06 1.49 13.20
C LEU A 18 -30.82 -0.02 13.34
N ARG A 19 -29.66 -0.52 12.92
CA ARG A 19 -29.29 -1.93 13.10
C ARG A 19 -29.08 -2.30 14.56
N GLU A 20 -28.46 -1.40 15.36
CA GLU A 20 -28.27 -1.62 16.80
C GLU A 20 -29.58 -1.66 17.57
N ILE A 21 -30.60 -0.88 17.17
CA ILE A 21 -31.91 -0.82 17.85
C ILE A 21 -32.82 -1.96 17.39
N THR A 22 -32.53 -2.56 16.24
CA THR A 22 -33.40 -3.54 15.62
C THR A 22 -33.00 -4.96 16.00
N ASP A 23 -33.97 -5.78 16.45
CA ASP A 23 -33.77 -7.19 16.83
C ASP A 23 -33.24 -8.04 15.66
N GLU A 24 -32.59 -9.16 15.99
CA GLU A 24 -32.00 -10.14 15.05
C GLU A 24 -32.99 -10.65 13.96
N HIS A 25 -34.27 -10.44 14.17
CA HIS A 25 -35.32 -10.86 13.25
C HIS A 25 -35.63 -9.83 12.14
N CYS A 26 -35.09 -8.61 12.24
CA CYS A 26 -35.32 -7.56 11.25
C CYS A 26 -34.02 -7.24 10.50
N LYS A 27 -34.02 -7.52 9.20
CA LYS A 27 -32.86 -7.23 8.34
C LYS A 27 -33.08 -5.91 7.60
N ILE A 28 -32.21 -4.95 7.89
CA ILE A 28 -32.17 -3.68 7.15
C ILE A 28 -31.33 -3.89 5.91
N SER A 29 -31.95 -3.75 4.73
CA SER A 29 -31.28 -3.87 3.45
C SER A 29 -31.50 -2.61 2.61
N GLY A 30 -30.58 -2.36 1.70
CA GLY A 30 -30.62 -1.19 0.81
C GLY A 30 -29.20 -0.82 0.38
N MET A 31 -29.06 0.13 -0.54
CA MET A 31 -27.76 0.50 -1.10
C MET A 31 -26.78 0.97 -0.01
N THR A 32 -27.24 1.80 0.94
CA THR A 32 -26.41 2.26 2.07
C THR A 32 -25.97 1.10 2.97
N ALA A 33 -26.88 0.17 3.27
CA ALA A 33 -26.58 -1.03 4.05
C ALA A 33 -25.51 -1.88 3.35
N THR A 34 -25.63 -2.06 2.03
CA THR A 34 -24.63 -2.79 1.24
C THR A 34 -23.27 -2.09 1.24
N VAL A 35 -23.24 -0.77 1.18
CA VAL A 35 -21.97 0.00 1.26
C VAL A 35 -21.30 -0.18 2.62
N ILE A 36 -22.08 -0.14 3.71
CA ILE A 36 -21.57 -0.38 5.07
C ILE A 36 -21.02 -1.80 5.17
N ASP A 37 -21.80 -2.81 4.78
CA ASP A 37 -21.38 -4.21 4.84
C ASP A 37 -20.11 -4.48 4.00
N THR A 38 -20.00 -3.85 2.83
CA THR A 38 -18.80 -3.96 2.00
C THR A 38 -17.60 -3.29 2.63
N ARG A 39 -17.80 -2.15 3.30
CA ARG A 39 -16.74 -1.44 4.03
C ARG A 39 -16.22 -2.27 5.19
N ASP A 40 -17.13 -2.75 6.05
CA ASP A 40 -16.79 -3.54 7.25
C ASP A 40 -16.11 -4.86 6.86
N LEU A 41 -16.62 -5.53 5.83
CA LEU A 41 -16.01 -6.74 5.28
C LEU A 41 -14.61 -6.43 4.75
N SER A 42 -14.46 -5.36 3.98
CA SER A 42 -13.18 -4.93 3.44
C SER A 42 -12.17 -4.62 4.55
N ASP A 43 -12.56 -3.85 5.57
CA ASP A 43 -11.68 -3.49 6.68
C ASP A 43 -11.24 -4.73 7.50
N SER A 44 -12.11 -5.72 7.66
CA SER A 44 -11.76 -6.98 8.33
C SER A 44 -10.85 -7.89 7.49
N GLU A 45 -11.08 -7.95 6.18
CA GLU A 45 -10.29 -8.78 5.26
C GLU A 45 -8.93 -8.17 4.92
N ILE A 46 -8.81 -6.84 4.87
CA ILE A 46 -7.55 -6.13 4.56
C ILE A 46 -6.43 -6.60 5.48
N ALA A 47 -6.68 -6.70 6.79
CA ALA A 47 -5.67 -7.13 7.75
C ALA A 47 -5.12 -8.53 7.41
N ILE A 48 -6.00 -9.44 7.00
CA ILE A 48 -5.63 -10.82 6.63
C ILE A 48 -4.80 -10.81 5.35
N TYR A 49 -5.23 -10.07 4.32
CA TYR A 49 -4.49 -9.99 3.05
C TYR A 49 -3.12 -9.32 3.21
N VAL A 50 -3.02 -8.28 4.04
CA VAL A 50 -1.73 -7.64 4.36
C VAL A 50 -0.80 -8.62 5.06
N VAL A 51 -1.28 -9.39 6.03
CA VAL A 51 -0.47 -10.41 6.72
C VAL A 51 0.00 -11.49 5.74
N ILE A 52 -0.87 -11.98 4.87
CA ILE A 52 -0.52 -12.96 3.84
C ILE A 52 0.55 -12.37 2.90
N ALA A 53 0.37 -11.12 2.44
CA ALA A 53 1.32 -10.45 1.58
C ALA A 53 2.70 -10.30 2.25
N VAL A 54 2.74 -9.90 3.52
CA VAL A 54 3.97 -9.78 4.31
C VAL A 54 4.69 -11.13 4.44
N ILE A 55 3.95 -12.21 4.73
CA ILE A 55 4.52 -13.57 4.83
C ILE A 55 5.09 -14.00 3.47
N LEU A 56 4.37 -13.79 2.38
CA LEU A 56 4.84 -14.12 1.04
C LEU A 56 6.09 -13.30 0.67
N CYS A 57 6.10 -12.00 0.96
CA CYS A 57 7.26 -11.15 0.75
C CYS A 57 8.47 -11.63 1.56
N LEU A 58 8.26 -12.03 2.82
CA LEU A 58 9.32 -12.56 3.66
C LEU A 58 9.91 -13.83 3.06
N ILE A 59 9.09 -14.76 2.60
CA ILE A 59 9.53 -16.00 1.94
C ILE A 59 10.34 -15.66 0.68
N ILE A 60 9.87 -14.74 -0.16
CA ILE A 60 10.56 -14.34 -1.38
C ILE A 60 11.91 -13.68 -1.04
N LEU A 61 11.95 -12.79 -0.05
CA LEU A 61 13.18 -12.13 0.40
C LEU A 61 14.18 -13.13 0.97
N GLU A 62 13.74 -14.13 1.76
CA GLU A 62 14.60 -15.19 2.28
C GLU A 62 15.21 -16.05 1.16
N LEU A 63 14.43 -16.29 0.08
CA LEU A 63 14.91 -17.04 -1.08
C LEU A 63 15.83 -16.20 -1.98
N ALA A 64 15.62 -14.88 -2.02
CA ALA A 64 16.36 -13.96 -2.89
C ALA A 64 17.65 -13.45 -2.25
N LEU A 65 17.76 -13.44 -0.93
CA LEU A 65 18.87 -12.85 -0.20
C LEU A 65 19.65 -13.94 0.56
N ASP A 66 20.97 -13.90 0.46
CA ASP A 66 21.87 -14.85 1.15
C ASP A 66 22.09 -14.49 2.65
N SER A 67 21.07 -13.90 3.29
CA SER A 67 21.16 -13.44 4.67
C SER A 67 19.81 -13.53 5.37
N TYR A 68 19.76 -14.12 6.56
CA TYR A 68 18.53 -14.20 7.35
C TYR A 68 18.12 -12.89 8.03
N VAL A 69 19.04 -11.96 8.21
CA VAL A 69 18.76 -10.67 8.89
C VAL A 69 18.29 -9.60 7.91
N ALA A 70 18.85 -9.59 6.70
CA ALA A 70 18.52 -8.59 5.69
C ALA A 70 17.02 -8.54 5.33
N PRO A 71 16.29 -9.66 5.13
CA PRO A 71 14.86 -9.66 4.85
C PRO A 71 14.04 -8.92 5.90
N PHE A 72 14.33 -9.16 7.19
CA PHE A 72 13.60 -8.50 8.28
C PHE A 72 13.83 -7.00 8.32
N LEU A 73 15.08 -6.55 8.11
CA LEU A 73 15.41 -5.13 8.08
C LEU A 73 14.78 -4.42 6.89
N LEU A 74 14.80 -5.05 5.71
CA LEU A 74 14.16 -4.51 4.51
C LEU A 74 12.65 -4.43 4.69
N LEU A 75 12.03 -5.47 5.22
CA LEU A 75 10.60 -5.51 5.45
C LEU A 75 10.15 -4.48 6.50
N LEU A 76 10.95 -4.28 7.54
CA LEU A 76 10.71 -3.22 8.53
C LEU A 76 10.77 -1.83 7.87
N ASN A 77 11.78 -1.59 7.04
CA ASN A 77 11.92 -0.32 6.32
C ASN A 77 10.74 -0.07 5.37
N ILE A 78 10.33 -1.08 4.61
CA ILE A 78 9.16 -1.02 3.73
C ILE A 78 7.89 -0.76 4.55
N GLY A 79 7.73 -1.41 5.70
CA GLY A 79 6.61 -1.18 6.62
C GLY A 79 6.53 0.27 7.10
N ILE A 80 7.67 0.88 7.44
CA ILE A 80 7.75 2.30 7.82
C ILE A 80 7.35 3.20 6.64
N ALA A 81 7.82 2.89 5.43
CA ALA A 81 7.45 3.64 4.21
C ALA A 81 5.94 3.58 3.93
N ILE A 82 5.32 2.40 4.10
CA ILE A 82 3.87 2.22 3.96
C ILE A 82 3.12 3.04 5.02
N LEU A 83 3.55 2.99 6.28
CA LEU A 83 2.95 3.78 7.36
C LEU A 83 3.06 5.29 7.07
N TYR A 84 4.19 5.73 6.55
CA TYR A 84 4.39 7.13 6.18
C TYR A 84 3.50 7.54 5.01
N ASN A 85 3.38 6.69 3.99
CA ASN A 85 2.47 6.90 2.88
C ASN A 85 1.01 6.97 3.33
N MET A 86 0.58 6.01 4.16
CA MET A 86 -0.78 5.98 4.70
C MET A 86 -1.06 7.19 5.62
N GLY A 87 -0.12 7.51 6.52
CA GLY A 87 -0.25 8.66 7.42
C GLY A 87 -0.33 10.00 6.68
N SER A 88 0.46 10.17 5.62
CA SER A 88 0.43 11.40 4.81
C SER A 88 -0.83 11.55 3.94
N ASN A 89 -1.69 10.51 3.86
CA ASN A 89 -2.99 10.62 3.18
C ASN A 89 -3.97 11.56 3.88
N ILE A 90 -3.75 11.87 5.17
CA ILE A 90 -4.54 12.89 5.89
C ILE A 90 -4.56 14.24 5.13
N PHE A 91 -3.48 14.58 4.43
CA PHE A 91 -3.41 15.80 3.62
C PHE A 91 -4.21 15.73 2.31
N LEU A 92 -4.59 14.54 1.86
CA LEU A 92 -5.34 14.32 0.62
C LEU A 92 -6.86 14.28 0.83
N GLY A 93 -7.32 14.29 2.10
CA GLY A 93 -8.74 14.22 2.45
C GLY A 93 -9.24 12.78 2.57
N GLU A 94 -10.52 12.58 2.26
CA GLU A 94 -11.14 11.24 2.33
C GLU A 94 -10.67 10.38 1.16
N ILE A 95 -10.00 9.27 1.50
CA ILE A 95 -9.55 8.28 0.54
C ILE A 95 -10.42 7.03 0.69
N SER A 96 -10.84 6.48 -0.44
CA SER A 96 -11.62 5.24 -0.49
C SER A 96 -10.94 4.12 0.32
N TYR A 97 -11.73 3.38 1.09
CA TYR A 97 -11.25 2.21 1.85
C TYR A 97 -10.59 1.17 0.92
N ILE A 98 -11.10 1.01 -0.29
CA ILE A 98 -10.52 0.13 -1.33
C ILE A 98 -9.12 0.60 -1.70
N THR A 99 -8.91 1.92 -1.85
CA THR A 99 -7.60 2.50 -2.15
C THR A 99 -6.60 2.25 -1.02
N LYS A 100 -7.02 2.35 0.25
CA LYS A 100 -6.15 2.06 1.40
C LYS A 100 -5.65 0.62 1.38
N ALA A 101 -6.55 -0.34 1.12
CA ALA A 101 -6.24 -1.75 1.04
C ALA A 101 -5.23 -2.07 -0.06
N ILE A 102 -5.58 -1.67 -1.28
CA ILE A 102 -4.80 -1.99 -2.48
C ILE A 102 -3.44 -1.29 -2.43
N SER A 103 -3.38 -0.03 -1.98
CA SER A 103 -2.13 0.73 -1.96
C SER A 103 -1.09 0.13 -1.03
N ALA A 104 -1.48 -0.40 0.13
CA ALA A 104 -0.54 -1.05 1.05
C ALA A 104 0.14 -2.27 0.41
N VAL A 105 -0.64 -3.15 -0.22
CA VAL A 105 -0.12 -4.38 -0.85
C VAL A 105 0.70 -4.06 -2.10
N LEU A 106 0.23 -3.13 -2.95
CA LEU A 106 0.97 -2.73 -4.15
C LEU A 106 2.28 -2.04 -3.80
N GLN A 107 2.28 -1.15 -2.80
CA GLN A 107 3.49 -0.48 -2.36
C GLN A 107 4.51 -1.47 -1.81
N LEU A 108 4.07 -2.46 -1.03
CA LEU A 108 4.94 -3.53 -0.54
C LEU A 108 5.67 -4.20 -1.70
N GLY A 109 4.95 -4.62 -2.76
CA GLY A 109 5.52 -5.28 -3.92
C GLY A 109 6.51 -4.38 -4.68
N VAL A 110 6.12 -3.15 -5.00
CA VAL A 110 6.97 -2.22 -5.77
C VAL A 110 8.24 -1.85 -5.01
N THR A 111 8.13 -1.57 -3.71
CA THR A 111 9.30 -1.18 -2.90
C THR A 111 10.24 -2.35 -2.65
N MET A 112 9.71 -3.58 -2.57
CA MET A 112 10.52 -4.79 -2.40
C MET A 112 11.47 -5.01 -3.57
N ASP A 113 11.01 -4.80 -4.81
CA ASP A 113 11.85 -4.99 -6.00
C ASP A 113 13.07 -4.07 -5.99
N PHE A 114 12.89 -2.80 -5.60
CA PHE A 114 14.01 -1.86 -5.47
C PHE A 114 14.98 -2.26 -4.35
N ALA A 115 14.46 -2.75 -3.23
CA ALA A 115 15.27 -3.19 -2.10
C ALA A 115 16.13 -4.41 -2.46
N ILE A 116 15.57 -5.41 -3.16
CA ILE A 116 16.31 -6.58 -3.65
C ILE A 116 17.40 -6.15 -4.64
N PHE A 117 17.07 -5.27 -5.57
CA PHE A 117 18.03 -4.79 -6.58
C PHE A 117 19.22 -4.06 -5.93
N LEU A 118 18.96 -3.17 -4.97
CA LEU A 118 20.02 -2.48 -4.22
C LEU A 118 20.87 -3.45 -3.42
N TYR A 119 20.25 -4.43 -2.75
CA TYR A 119 20.97 -5.42 -1.97
C TYR A 119 21.90 -6.28 -2.82
N HIS A 120 21.44 -6.76 -3.97
CA HIS A 120 22.30 -7.52 -4.88
C HIS A 120 23.47 -6.70 -5.41
N SER A 121 23.23 -5.42 -5.75
CA SER A 121 24.31 -4.51 -6.14
C SER A 121 25.32 -4.31 -5.00
N TYR A 122 24.84 -4.17 -3.76
CA TYR A 122 25.72 -4.06 -2.59
C TYR A 122 26.56 -5.32 -2.38
N MET A 123 25.98 -6.51 -2.52
CA MET A 123 26.71 -7.76 -2.36
C MET A 123 27.80 -7.92 -3.43
N GLN A 124 27.54 -7.51 -4.68
CA GLN A 124 28.55 -7.49 -5.74
C GLN A 124 29.74 -6.56 -5.42
N GLU A 125 29.45 -5.35 -4.91
CA GLU A 125 30.52 -4.42 -4.52
C GLU A 125 31.34 -4.96 -3.35
N LYS A 126 30.70 -5.65 -2.42
CA LYS A 126 31.33 -6.23 -1.24
C LYS A 126 32.32 -7.35 -1.55
N GLU A 127 32.21 -8.02 -2.71
CA GLU A 127 33.18 -9.00 -3.18
C GLU A 127 34.56 -8.37 -3.48
N THR A 128 34.58 -7.08 -3.85
CA THR A 128 35.79 -6.36 -4.25
C THR A 128 36.24 -5.33 -3.21
N ILE A 129 35.32 -4.78 -2.42
CA ILE A 129 35.55 -3.71 -1.46
C ILE A 129 35.26 -4.23 -0.05
N GLN A 130 36.32 -4.17 0.81
CA GLN A 130 36.21 -4.65 2.20
C GLN A 130 35.45 -3.67 3.11
N ASP A 131 35.45 -2.38 2.78
CA ASP A 131 34.72 -1.36 3.53
C ASP A 131 33.25 -1.38 3.15
N ASN A 132 32.38 -1.57 4.16
CA ASN A 132 30.95 -1.65 3.98
C ASN A 132 30.31 -0.32 3.54
N GLU A 133 30.86 0.81 4.00
CA GLU A 133 30.34 2.14 3.64
C GLU A 133 30.66 2.46 2.20
N GLU A 134 31.90 2.19 1.77
CA GLU A 134 32.33 2.40 0.38
C GLU A 134 31.60 1.47 -0.58
N ALA A 135 31.43 0.18 -0.22
CA ALA A 135 30.66 -0.77 -1.02
C ALA A 135 29.19 -0.32 -1.20
N MET A 136 28.57 0.18 -0.13
CA MET A 136 27.20 0.68 -0.19
C MET A 136 27.10 1.96 -1.04
N ALA A 137 28.02 2.90 -0.88
CA ALA A 137 28.05 4.12 -1.68
C ALA A 137 28.16 3.82 -3.19
N ASN A 138 29.02 2.87 -3.55
CA ASN A 138 29.19 2.43 -4.94
C ASN A 138 27.93 1.71 -5.47
N ALA A 139 27.32 0.83 -4.66
CA ALA A 139 26.08 0.16 -5.01
C ALA A 139 24.96 1.17 -5.30
N ILE A 140 24.78 2.15 -4.41
CA ILE A 140 23.79 3.23 -4.61
C ILE A 140 24.12 4.00 -5.91
N GLY A 141 25.37 4.39 -6.12
CA GLY A 141 25.78 5.12 -7.33
C GLY A 141 25.48 4.36 -8.62
N LYS A 142 25.69 3.03 -8.64
CA LYS A 142 25.41 2.17 -9.81
C LYS A 142 23.92 1.95 -10.04
N THR A 143 23.14 1.79 -8.96
CA THR A 143 21.72 1.46 -9.05
C THR A 143 20.83 2.69 -9.20
N LEU A 144 21.28 3.86 -8.76
CA LEU A 144 20.48 5.08 -8.72
C LEU A 144 19.81 5.42 -10.04
N SER A 145 20.56 5.37 -11.14
CA SER A 145 20.02 5.69 -12.49
C SER A 145 18.90 4.73 -12.90
N SER A 146 19.08 3.44 -12.62
CA SER A 146 18.09 2.40 -12.96
C SER A 146 16.86 2.50 -12.07
N VAL A 147 17.06 2.72 -10.76
CA VAL A 147 15.96 2.86 -9.81
C VAL A 147 15.14 4.12 -10.10
N VAL A 148 15.79 5.26 -10.35
CA VAL A 148 15.10 6.51 -10.73
C VAL A 148 14.35 6.34 -12.04
N GLY A 149 14.94 5.72 -13.06
CA GLY A 149 14.27 5.47 -14.34
C GLY A 149 13.03 4.57 -14.17
N SER A 150 13.14 3.49 -13.43
CA SER A 150 12.03 2.58 -13.13
C SER A 150 10.96 3.26 -12.29
N SER A 151 11.34 4.02 -11.25
CA SER A 151 10.40 4.76 -10.41
C SER A 151 9.61 5.79 -11.23
N LEU A 152 10.26 6.53 -12.12
CA LEU A 152 9.58 7.50 -13.00
C LEU A 152 8.55 6.84 -13.91
N THR A 153 8.88 5.68 -14.51
CA THR A 153 7.91 4.94 -15.34
C THR A 153 6.74 4.43 -14.53
N THR A 154 6.98 3.94 -13.32
CA THR A 154 5.96 3.46 -12.40
C THR A 154 5.04 4.61 -11.95
N ILE A 155 5.62 5.76 -11.58
CA ILE A 155 4.86 6.97 -11.24
C ILE A 155 4.02 7.43 -12.44
N ALA A 156 4.58 7.48 -13.64
CA ALA A 156 3.84 7.85 -14.84
C ALA A 156 2.66 6.89 -15.09
N GLY A 157 2.83 5.59 -14.87
CA GLY A 157 1.77 4.59 -14.95
C GLY A 157 0.65 4.86 -13.93
N PHE A 158 0.98 5.15 -12.68
CA PHE A 158 -0.01 5.48 -11.66
C PHE A 158 -0.69 6.83 -11.94
N LEU A 159 0.04 7.83 -12.41
CA LEU A 159 -0.55 9.12 -12.78
C LEU A 159 -1.49 8.99 -14.00
N ALA A 160 -1.26 8.04 -14.90
CA ALA A 160 -2.18 7.76 -16.00
C ALA A 160 -3.57 7.31 -15.48
N LEU A 161 -3.66 6.63 -14.33
CA LEU A 161 -4.92 6.30 -13.68
C LEU A 161 -5.73 7.55 -13.29
N CYS A 162 -5.05 8.67 -13.01
CA CYS A 162 -5.72 9.94 -12.70
C CYS A 162 -6.51 10.51 -13.89
N SER A 163 -6.21 10.08 -15.12
CA SER A 163 -6.98 10.47 -16.31
C SER A 163 -8.33 9.76 -16.44
N MET A 164 -8.57 8.73 -15.63
CA MET A 164 -9.85 8.01 -15.61
C MET A 164 -10.95 8.88 -14.98
N ASN A 165 -12.18 8.74 -15.50
CA ASN A 165 -13.33 9.43 -14.94
C ASN A 165 -13.88 8.81 -13.63
N LEU A 166 -13.22 7.79 -13.11
CA LEU A 166 -13.53 7.13 -11.85
C LEU A 166 -12.73 7.77 -10.71
N THR A 167 -13.39 8.19 -9.64
CA THR A 167 -12.76 8.72 -8.42
C THR A 167 -11.77 7.73 -7.82
N LEU A 168 -12.13 6.44 -7.80
CA LEU A 168 -11.26 5.36 -7.33
C LEU A 168 -9.92 5.31 -8.09
N GLY A 169 -9.95 5.48 -9.41
CA GLY A 169 -8.71 5.50 -10.23
C GLY A 169 -7.81 6.67 -9.89
N LYS A 170 -8.39 7.85 -9.62
CA LYS A 170 -7.65 9.04 -9.19
C LYS A 170 -7.02 8.84 -7.82
N ASP A 171 -7.78 8.31 -6.86
CA ASP A 171 -7.29 8.06 -5.50
C ASP A 171 -6.12 7.08 -5.51
N ILE A 172 -6.28 5.93 -6.17
CA ILE A 172 -5.20 4.94 -6.31
C ILE A 172 -3.99 5.56 -7.02
N GLY A 173 -4.21 6.28 -8.11
CA GLY A 173 -3.15 6.90 -8.90
C GLY A 173 -2.28 7.85 -8.07
N ILE A 174 -2.90 8.76 -7.32
CA ILE A 174 -2.20 9.75 -6.48
C ILE A 174 -1.49 9.06 -5.30
N VAL A 175 -2.19 8.18 -4.58
CA VAL A 175 -1.63 7.51 -3.40
C VAL A 175 -0.45 6.63 -3.77
N MET A 176 -0.54 5.90 -4.90
CA MET A 176 0.54 5.04 -5.37
C MET A 176 1.72 5.81 -5.96
N ALA A 177 1.47 6.86 -6.75
CA ALA A 177 2.54 7.71 -7.27
C ALA A 177 3.33 8.35 -6.12
N LYS A 178 2.64 8.82 -5.07
CA LYS A 178 3.27 9.33 -3.84
C LYS A 178 4.03 8.22 -3.09
N GLY A 179 3.47 7.02 -2.99
CA GLY A 179 4.09 5.88 -2.32
C GLY A 179 5.40 5.42 -2.97
N VAL A 180 5.54 5.57 -4.28
CA VAL A 180 6.80 5.28 -5.02
C VAL A 180 7.85 6.37 -4.82
N LEU A 181 7.43 7.62 -4.51
CA LEU A 181 8.34 8.72 -4.22
C LEU A 181 8.93 8.68 -2.81
N LEU A 182 8.23 8.05 -1.86
CA LEU A 182 8.64 7.91 -0.45
C LEU A 182 9.59 6.73 -0.24
#